data_9fc22681986f1640827dd7420badc65b
#
_entry.id   9fc22681986f1640827dd7420badc65b
#
_cell.length_a   1.000
_cell.length_b   1.000
_cell.length_c   1.000
_cell.angle_alpha   90.00
_cell.angle_beta   90.00
_cell.angle_gamma   90.00
#
_symmetry.space_group_name_H-M   'P 1'
#
loop_
_entity.id
_entity.type
_entity.pdbx_description
1 polymer ?
#
loop_
_entity_poly.entity_id
_entity_poly.type
_entity_poly.pdbx_seq_one_letter_code
_entity_poly.pdbx_strand_id
1 'polypeptide(L)'
;MTKDNPINLDQHRGMAAQKATELRRLLTEVAANELALRQRQDELEAHLVAAPAADWLEAAEKARYLIDLLGSTSDGQDPRRQALIAAVLSDFDRLSAKS
;
A
#
# COMPACT_ATOMS: atom_id res chain seq x y z
N MET A 1 -28.82 -20.15 -43.29
CA MET A 1 -28.37 -20.81 -42.52
C MET A 1 -27.44 -20.23 -41.72
N THR A 2 -27.42 -20.42 -40.64
CA THR A 2 -26.69 -19.76 -39.88
C THR A 2 -25.46 -20.32 -39.73
N LYS A 3 -24.66 -19.61 -39.64
CA LYS A 3 -23.46 -20.04 -39.45
C LYS A 3 -23.06 -19.87 -38.13
N ASP A 4 -23.78 -19.42 -37.27
CA ASP A 4 -23.40 -19.31 -35.98
C ASP A 4 -23.39 -20.56 -35.44
N ASN A 5 -22.45 -21.16 -35.60
CA ASN A 5 -22.40 -22.46 -35.24
C ASN A 5 -22.05 -22.60 -33.81
N PRO A 6 -22.30 -23.75 -33.21
CA PRO A 6 -21.98 -23.99 -31.79
C PRO A 6 -20.50 -23.87 -31.50
N ILE A 7 -19.66 -24.06 -32.50
CA ILE A 7 -18.22 -23.96 -32.31
C ILE A 7 -17.82 -22.56 -31.89
N ASN A 8 -18.40 -21.53 -32.51
CA ASN A 8 -18.09 -20.17 -32.13
C ASN A 8 -18.57 -19.83 -30.74
N LEU A 9 -19.75 -20.34 -30.37
CA LEU A 9 -20.25 -20.14 -29.02
C LEU A 9 -19.38 -20.82 -27.99
N ASP A 10 -18.89 -22.01 -28.30
CA ASP A 10 -18.04 -22.75 -27.40
C ASP A 10 -16.70 -22.03 -27.21
N GLN A 11 -16.16 -21.43 -28.27
CA GLN A 11 -14.94 -20.65 -28.15
C GLN A 11 -15.15 -19.43 -27.28
N HIS A 12 -16.25 -18.75 -27.41
CA HIS A 12 -16.56 -17.60 -26.57
C HIS A 12 -16.70 -17.99 -25.10
N ARG A 13 -17.32 -19.15 -24.84
CA ARG A 13 -17.43 -19.63 -23.46
C ARG A 13 -16.07 -20.00 -22.89
N GLY A 14 -15.21 -20.63 -23.71
CA GLY A 14 -13.88 -20.97 -23.29
C GLY A 14 -13.05 -19.74 -22.94
N MET A 15 -13.15 -18.71 -23.78
CA MET A 15 -12.43 -17.46 -23.54
C MET A 15 -12.93 -16.75 -22.29
N ALA A 16 -14.25 -16.73 -22.07
CA ALA A 16 -14.82 -16.14 -20.88
C ALA A 16 -14.39 -16.89 -19.62
N ALA A 17 -14.34 -18.21 -19.68
CA ALA A 17 -13.89 -19.03 -18.56
C ALA A 17 -12.43 -18.80 -18.25
N GLN A 18 -11.58 -18.65 -19.29
CA GLN A 18 -10.18 -18.36 -19.10
C GLN A 18 -9.98 -16.99 -18.48
N LYS A 19 -10.73 -15.98 -18.92
CA LYS A 19 -10.66 -14.64 -18.34
C LYS A 19 -11.09 -14.64 -16.88
N ALA A 20 -12.13 -15.40 -16.55
CA ALA A 20 -12.59 -15.49 -15.17
C ALA A 20 -11.55 -16.17 -14.28
N THR A 21 -10.91 -17.22 -14.79
CA THR A 21 -9.84 -17.92 -14.05
C THR A 21 -8.64 -17.00 -13.84
N GLU A 22 -8.25 -16.27 -14.88
CA GLU A 22 -7.14 -15.34 -14.82
C GLU A 22 -7.43 -14.22 -13.83
N LEU A 23 -8.64 -13.69 -13.84
CA LEU A 23 -9.02 -12.65 -12.89
C LEU A 23 -8.95 -13.15 -11.46
N ARG A 24 -9.45 -14.36 -11.19
CA ARG A 24 -9.37 -14.95 -9.85
C ARG A 24 -7.92 -15.11 -9.41
N ARG A 25 -7.05 -15.56 -10.32
CA ARG A 25 -5.64 -15.73 -10.02
C ARG A 25 -5.00 -14.40 -9.64
N LEU A 26 -5.27 -13.35 -10.42
CA LEU A 26 -4.73 -12.02 -10.16
C LEU A 26 -5.25 -11.45 -8.83
N LEU A 27 -6.53 -11.63 -8.54
CA LEU A 27 -7.10 -11.19 -7.29
C LEU A 27 -6.48 -11.92 -6.09
N THR A 28 -6.23 -13.21 -6.25
CA THR A 28 -5.57 -14.00 -5.21
C THR A 28 -4.14 -13.52 -4.97
N GLU A 29 -3.41 -13.21 -6.05
CA GLU A 29 -2.05 -12.69 -5.94
C GLU A 29 -2.03 -11.34 -5.23
N VAL A 30 -2.96 -10.44 -5.57
CA VAL A 30 -3.05 -9.13 -4.92
C VAL A 30 -3.35 -9.31 -3.43
N ALA A 31 -4.29 -10.18 -3.08
CA ALA A 31 -4.62 -10.44 -1.68
C ALA A 31 -3.43 -10.99 -0.91
N ALA A 32 -2.67 -11.91 -1.52
CA ALA A 32 -1.48 -12.47 -0.91
C ALA A 32 -0.40 -11.40 -0.71
N ASN A 33 -0.22 -10.52 -1.70
CA ASN A 33 0.75 -9.44 -1.61
C ASN A 33 0.36 -8.43 -0.53
N GLU A 34 -0.91 -8.12 -0.41
CA GLU A 34 -1.41 -7.22 0.63
C GLU A 34 -1.17 -7.80 2.03
N LEU A 35 -1.42 -9.10 2.19
CA LEU A 35 -1.18 -9.76 3.46
C LEU A 35 0.31 -9.75 3.80
N ALA A 36 1.17 -10.06 2.83
CA ALA A 36 2.62 -10.05 3.04
C ALA A 36 3.11 -8.65 3.42
N LEU A 37 2.58 -7.61 2.76
CA LEU A 37 2.94 -6.24 3.07
C LEU A 37 2.51 -5.87 4.49
N ARG A 38 1.31 -6.25 4.89
CA ARG A 38 0.81 -5.99 6.24
C ARG A 38 1.67 -6.67 7.29
N GLN A 39 2.08 -7.91 7.03
CA GLN A 39 2.95 -8.63 7.94
C GLN A 39 4.30 -7.93 8.11
N ARG A 40 4.86 -7.42 7.00
CA ARG A 40 6.12 -6.67 7.06
C ARG A 40 5.96 -5.37 7.82
N GLN A 41 4.82 -4.70 7.65
CA GLN A 41 4.53 -3.48 8.41
C GLN A 41 4.45 -3.77 9.90
N ASP A 42 3.77 -4.86 10.28
CA ASP A 42 3.65 -5.26 11.68
C ASP A 42 5.03 -5.58 12.28
N GLU A 43 5.88 -6.28 11.54
CA GLU A 43 7.23 -6.58 11.99
C GLU A 43 8.06 -5.32 12.16
N LEU A 44 7.96 -4.38 11.21
CA LEU A 44 8.65 -3.10 11.30
C LEU A 44 8.19 -2.32 12.51
N GLU A 45 6.89 -2.24 12.73
CA GLU A 45 6.34 -1.49 13.86
C GLU A 45 6.76 -2.11 15.19
N ALA A 46 6.77 -3.44 15.27
CA ALA A 46 7.26 -4.11 16.48
C ALA A 46 8.73 -3.78 16.74
N HIS A 47 9.53 -3.72 15.68
CA HIS A 47 10.95 -3.36 15.80
C HIS A 47 11.11 -1.91 16.25
N LEU A 48 10.32 -0.99 15.69
CA LEU A 48 10.38 0.42 16.06
C LEU A 48 10.00 0.66 17.52
N VAL A 49 9.08 -0.14 18.03
CA VAL A 49 8.69 -0.06 19.45
C VAL A 49 9.80 -0.60 20.35
N ALA A 50 10.43 -1.70 19.93
CA ALA A 50 11.41 -2.39 20.77
C ALA A 50 12.76 -1.69 20.81
N ALA A 51 13.11 -0.94 19.78
CA ALA A 51 14.43 -0.32 19.66
C ALA A 51 14.32 1.19 19.93
N PRO A 52 14.80 1.68 21.08
CA PRO A 52 14.83 3.11 21.33
C PRO A 52 15.70 3.83 20.29
N ALA A 53 15.31 5.03 19.91
CA ALA A 53 16.10 5.82 18.99
C ALA A 53 17.42 6.20 19.65
N ALA A 54 18.52 6.00 18.93
CA ALA A 54 19.84 6.32 19.45
C ALA A 54 20.17 7.82 19.31
N ASP A 55 19.55 8.49 18.36
CA ASP A 55 19.77 9.90 18.14
C ASP A 55 18.52 10.57 17.58
N TRP A 56 18.63 11.85 17.31
CA TRP A 56 17.51 12.62 16.81
C TRP A 56 17.09 12.19 15.42
N LEU A 57 18.02 11.81 14.58
CA LEU A 57 17.71 11.36 13.21
C LEU A 57 16.84 10.11 13.24
N GLU A 58 17.18 9.14 14.07
CA GLU A 58 16.37 7.93 14.21
C GLU A 58 15.00 8.24 14.77
N ALA A 59 14.90 9.14 15.74
CA ALA A 59 13.63 9.55 16.28
C ALA A 59 12.76 10.22 15.21
N ALA A 60 13.37 11.07 14.37
CA ALA A 60 12.65 11.73 13.29
C ALA A 60 12.17 10.71 12.24
N GLU A 61 12.94 9.67 11.96
CA GLU A 61 12.52 8.61 11.04
C GLU A 61 11.33 7.82 11.56
N LYS A 62 11.33 7.52 12.86
CA LYS A 62 10.15 6.87 13.47
C LYS A 62 8.91 7.77 13.37
N ALA A 63 9.08 9.05 13.67
CA ALA A 63 8.00 10.00 13.61
C ALA A 63 7.48 10.15 12.17
N ARG A 64 8.37 10.19 11.20
CA ARG A 64 8.01 10.27 9.80
C ARG A 64 7.16 9.07 9.38
N TYR A 65 7.58 7.87 9.76
CA TYR A 65 6.82 6.66 9.45
C TYR A 65 5.40 6.75 10.00
N LEU A 66 5.26 7.15 11.26
CA LEU A 66 3.97 7.26 11.90
C LEU A 66 3.10 8.34 11.25
N ILE A 67 3.68 9.47 10.93
CA ILE A 67 2.96 10.59 10.29
C ILE A 67 2.48 10.19 8.89
N ASP A 68 3.33 9.51 8.10
CA ASP A 68 2.93 9.02 6.80
C ASP A 68 1.79 8.02 6.89
N LEU A 69 1.85 7.14 7.87
CA LEU A 69 0.78 6.16 8.09
C LEU A 69 -0.54 6.84 8.44
N LEU A 70 -0.50 7.80 9.36
CA LEU A 70 -1.69 8.55 9.75
C LEU A 70 -2.22 9.40 8.59
N GLY A 71 -1.33 9.93 7.77
CA GLY A 71 -1.70 10.74 6.61
C GLY A 71 -2.43 9.94 5.53
N SER A 72 -2.28 8.61 5.53
CA SER A 72 -2.97 7.77 4.56
C SER A 72 -4.37 7.38 4.99
N THR A 73 -4.79 7.75 6.19
CA THR A 73 -6.14 7.48 6.68
C THR A 73 -7.14 8.48 6.12
N SER A 74 -8.42 8.15 6.21
CA SER A 74 -9.47 9.06 5.73
C SER A 74 -9.40 10.43 6.40
N ASP A 75 -9.17 10.44 7.71
CA ASP A 75 -9.05 11.69 8.45
C ASP A 75 -7.81 12.46 8.05
N GLY A 76 -6.73 11.78 7.74
CA GLY A 76 -5.49 12.39 7.31
C GLY A 76 -5.54 12.97 5.90
N GLN A 77 -6.59 12.66 5.11
CA GLN A 77 -6.72 13.18 3.75
C GLN A 77 -7.34 14.58 3.69
N ASP A 78 -7.78 15.13 4.82
CA ASP A 78 -8.25 16.50 4.86
C ASP A 78 -7.14 17.44 4.36
N PRO A 79 -7.41 18.36 3.42
CA PRO A 79 -6.38 19.23 2.86
C PRO A 79 -5.59 20.03 3.90
N ARG A 80 -6.22 20.46 4.99
CA ARG A 80 -5.52 21.19 6.04
C ARG A 80 -4.53 20.27 6.78
N ARG A 81 -4.93 19.03 7.01
CA ARG A 81 -4.04 18.05 7.65
C ARG A 81 -2.92 17.65 6.74
N GLN A 82 -3.19 17.49 5.45
CA GLN A 82 -2.14 17.18 4.48
C GLN A 82 -1.10 18.31 4.43
N ALA A 83 -1.55 19.57 4.49
CA ALA A 83 -0.64 20.70 4.52
C ALA A 83 0.21 20.71 5.79
N LEU A 84 -0.40 20.38 6.94
CA LEU A 84 0.33 20.31 8.21
C LEU A 84 1.34 19.16 8.20
N ILE A 85 0.95 18.00 7.70
CA ILE A 85 1.85 16.85 7.57
C ILE A 85 3.05 17.22 6.70
N ALA A 86 2.82 17.84 5.55
CA ALA A 86 3.89 18.27 4.67
C ALA A 86 4.83 19.26 5.35
N ALA A 87 4.28 20.19 6.14
CA ALA A 87 5.08 21.17 6.88
C ALA A 87 5.96 20.50 7.94
N VAL A 88 5.40 19.54 8.69
CA VAL A 88 6.14 18.82 9.73
C VAL A 88 7.26 17.97 9.12
N LEU A 89 6.97 17.26 8.03
CA LEU A 89 7.98 16.44 7.37
C LEU A 89 9.10 17.30 6.76
N SER A 90 8.74 18.48 6.25
CA SER A 90 9.74 19.43 5.76
C SER A 90 10.64 19.95 6.89
N ASP A 91 10.06 20.19 8.07
CA ASP A 91 10.82 20.60 9.24
C ASP A 91 11.78 19.49 9.67
N PHE A 92 11.34 18.25 9.68
CA PHE A 92 12.21 17.12 10.03
C PHE A 92 13.37 17.00 9.05
N ASP A 93 13.12 17.15 7.75
CA ASP A 93 14.16 17.09 6.75
C ASP A 93 15.21 18.19 6.97
N ARG A 94 14.74 19.41 7.19
CA ARG A 94 15.62 20.56 7.38
C ARG A 94 16.45 20.43 8.64
N LEU A 95 15.83 20.04 9.75
CA LEU A 95 16.51 19.92 11.03
C LEU A 95 17.41 18.68 11.09
N SER A 96 17.01 17.59 10.46
CA SER A 96 17.84 16.40 10.42
C SER A 96 19.10 16.62 9.59
N ALA A 97 19.02 17.43 8.54
CA ALA A 97 20.18 17.73 7.72
C ALA A 97 21.21 18.55 8.45
N LYS A 98 20.82 19.28 9.51
CA LYS A 98 21.73 20.09 10.28
C LYS A 98 22.35 19.35 11.47
N SER A 99 21.79 18.18 11.74
CA SER A 99 22.30 17.37 12.83
C SER A 99 23.51 16.55 12.38
#